data_ddf426cdb755221d3c910bb6a6e14523
#
_entry.id   ddf426cdb755221d3c910bb6a6e14523
#
_cell.length_a   1.000
_cell.length_b   1.000
_cell.length_c   1.000
_cell.angle_alpha   90.00
_cell.angle_beta   90.00
_cell.angle_gamma   90.00
#
_symmetry.space_group_name_H-M   'P 1'
#
loop_
_entity.id
_entity.type
_entity.pdbx_description
1 polymer ?
#
loop_
_entity_poly.entity_id
_entity_poly.type
_entity_poly.pdbx_seq_one_letter_code
_entity_poly.pdbx_strand_id
1 'polypeptide(L)'
;MGVPPKALAETMAAYNAACKTGKDEQFDKPKAFLKPFEKAPFYAVRVVPKTGGTIGGVKVNDKFQVVREDGSVIKGLYAGGEVINRPYYNRVYTSGTGLGIAYTSGRIAGTNAAKEK
;
A
#
# COMPACT_ATOMS: atom_id res chain seq x y z
N MET A 1 -11.38 5.57 -25.66
CA MET A 1 -11.12 5.85 -24.24
C MET A 1 -12.33 6.50 -23.54
N GLY A 2 -13.29 7.02 -24.27
CA GLY A 2 -14.47 7.71 -23.69
C GLY A 2 -14.16 9.08 -23.05
N VAL A 3 -12.96 9.62 -23.25
CA VAL A 3 -12.56 10.93 -22.73
C VAL A 3 -12.86 11.99 -23.79
N PRO A 4 -13.58 13.09 -23.45
CA PRO A 4 -13.84 14.17 -24.39
C PRO A 4 -12.50 14.80 -24.86
N PRO A 5 -12.26 14.93 -26.18
CA PRO A 5 -10.96 15.42 -26.70
C PRO A 5 -10.60 16.82 -26.19
N LYS A 6 -11.58 17.71 -26.08
CA LYS A 6 -11.38 19.08 -25.59
C LYS A 6 -10.90 19.09 -24.14
N ALA A 7 -11.57 18.36 -23.26
CA ALA A 7 -11.21 18.26 -21.85
C ALA A 7 -9.79 17.66 -21.65
N LEU A 8 -9.45 16.65 -22.47
CA LEU A 8 -8.10 16.09 -22.44
C LEU A 8 -7.05 17.12 -22.84
N ALA A 9 -7.29 17.86 -23.94
CA ALA A 9 -6.37 18.88 -24.40
C ALA A 9 -6.16 20.00 -23.37
N GLU A 10 -7.22 20.46 -22.73
CA GLU A 10 -7.19 21.47 -21.66
C GLU A 10 -6.38 20.96 -20.45
N THR A 11 -6.64 19.72 -20.01
CA THR A 11 -5.91 19.09 -18.91
C THR A 11 -4.42 18.95 -19.22
N MET A 12 -4.08 18.52 -20.44
CA MET A 12 -2.68 18.38 -20.88
C MET A 12 -1.96 19.72 -20.94
N ALA A 13 -2.65 20.76 -21.43
CA ALA A 13 -2.10 22.12 -21.49
C ALA A 13 -1.83 22.68 -20.08
N ALA A 14 -2.79 22.53 -19.16
CA ALA A 14 -2.66 22.95 -17.77
C ALA A 14 -1.50 22.21 -17.07
N TYR A 15 -1.40 20.89 -17.23
CA TYR A 15 -0.31 20.11 -16.67
C TYR A 15 1.07 20.52 -17.24
N ASN A 16 1.16 20.73 -18.55
CA ASN A 16 2.42 21.18 -19.15
C ASN A 16 2.81 22.59 -18.67
N ALA A 17 1.85 23.47 -18.41
CA ALA A 17 2.10 24.77 -17.80
C ALA A 17 2.63 24.62 -16.37
N ALA A 18 2.03 23.75 -15.55
CA ALA A 18 2.51 23.41 -14.22
C ALA A 18 3.94 22.85 -14.24
N CYS A 19 4.27 22.03 -15.23
CA CYS A 19 5.64 21.53 -15.41
C CYS A 19 6.66 22.66 -15.66
N LYS A 20 6.28 23.66 -16.46
CA LYS A 20 7.14 24.82 -16.78
C LYS A 20 7.37 25.72 -15.55
N THR A 21 6.31 25.97 -14.78
CA THR A 21 6.40 26.78 -13.56
C THR A 21 7.04 26.01 -12.38
N GLY A 22 7.01 24.68 -12.44
CA GLY A 22 7.46 23.80 -11.36
C GLY A 22 6.49 23.75 -10.18
N LYS A 23 5.23 24.17 -10.37
CA LYS A 23 4.17 24.16 -9.36
C LYS A 23 2.86 23.65 -9.95
N ASP A 24 2.30 22.61 -9.35
CA ASP A 24 0.99 22.07 -9.67
C ASP A 24 -0.03 22.63 -8.69
N GLU A 25 -0.79 23.64 -9.14
CA GLU A 25 -1.81 24.31 -8.32
C GLU A 25 -3.05 23.43 -8.07
N GLN A 26 -3.24 22.39 -8.86
CA GLN A 26 -4.46 21.57 -8.81
C GLN A 26 -4.31 20.37 -7.87
N PHE A 27 -3.16 19.69 -7.89
CA PHE A 27 -2.93 18.46 -7.17
C PHE A 27 -1.68 18.49 -6.28
N ASP A 28 -0.99 19.62 -6.21
CA ASP A 28 0.23 19.81 -5.42
C ASP A 28 1.29 18.71 -5.66
N LYS A 29 1.41 18.27 -6.93
CA LYS A 29 2.40 17.26 -7.32
C LYS A 29 3.80 17.82 -7.14
N PRO A 30 4.69 17.14 -6.38
CA PRO A 30 6.04 17.64 -6.13
C PRO A 30 6.81 17.89 -7.43
N LYS A 31 7.54 19.00 -7.50
CA LYS A 31 8.31 19.44 -8.67
C LYS A 31 9.18 18.34 -9.28
N ALA A 32 9.79 17.50 -8.44
CA ALA A 32 10.65 16.40 -8.89
C ALA A 32 9.93 15.39 -9.81
N PHE A 33 8.58 15.33 -9.74
CA PHE A 33 7.74 14.42 -10.53
C PHE A 33 6.99 15.13 -11.66
N LEU A 34 7.14 16.44 -11.81
CA LEU A 34 6.55 17.20 -12.92
C LEU A 34 7.41 17.00 -14.17
N LYS A 35 6.87 16.21 -15.11
CA LYS A 35 7.52 15.95 -16.41
C LYS A 35 6.53 16.24 -17.52
N PRO A 36 6.81 17.17 -18.44
CA PRO A 36 5.86 17.57 -19.46
C PRO A 36 5.64 16.48 -20.52
N PHE A 37 4.47 16.49 -21.10
CA PHE A 37 4.13 15.69 -22.27
C PHE A 37 4.29 16.55 -23.53
N GLU A 38 5.48 16.54 -24.14
CA GLU A 38 5.83 17.42 -25.25
C GLU A 38 6.03 16.68 -26.57
N LYS A 39 6.37 15.39 -26.52
CA LYS A 39 6.76 14.62 -27.70
C LYS A 39 5.98 13.31 -27.80
N ALA A 40 5.33 13.10 -28.94
CA ALA A 40 4.70 11.82 -29.29
C ALA A 40 5.75 10.71 -29.47
N PRO A 41 5.37 9.40 -29.34
CA PRO A 41 4.01 8.94 -29.07
C PRO A 41 3.58 9.04 -27.61
N PHE A 42 2.28 9.26 -27.38
CA PHE A 42 1.67 9.23 -26.04
C PHE A 42 0.90 7.92 -25.85
N TYR A 43 0.96 7.41 -24.63
CA TYR A 43 0.29 6.16 -24.25
C TYR A 43 -0.74 6.43 -23.17
N ALA A 44 -1.93 5.87 -23.34
CA ALA A 44 -2.99 5.92 -22.34
C ALA A 44 -3.23 4.52 -21.77
N VAL A 45 -3.17 4.41 -20.45
CA VAL A 45 -3.44 3.17 -19.73
C VAL A 45 -4.66 3.38 -18.86
N ARG A 46 -5.65 2.49 -19.00
CA ARG A 46 -6.80 2.49 -18.11
C ARG A 46 -6.38 2.00 -16.73
N VAL A 47 -6.55 2.82 -15.72
CA VAL A 47 -6.34 2.45 -14.32
C VAL A 47 -7.67 2.38 -13.59
N VAL A 48 -7.78 1.47 -12.65
CA VAL A 48 -8.94 1.30 -11.79
C VAL A 48 -8.49 1.22 -10.34
N PRO A 49 -9.28 1.71 -9.39
CA PRO A 49 -9.00 1.50 -7.96
C PRO A 49 -8.94 0.01 -7.65
N LYS A 50 -7.93 -0.41 -6.90
CA LYS A 50 -7.76 -1.79 -6.46
C LYS A 50 -7.20 -1.79 -5.05
N THR A 51 -7.73 -2.64 -4.19
CA THR A 51 -7.16 -2.90 -2.87
C THR A 51 -6.07 -3.94 -3.00
N GLY A 52 -4.85 -3.59 -2.60
CA GLY A 52 -3.70 -4.50 -2.55
C GLY A 52 -3.59 -5.26 -1.22
N GLY A 53 -4.33 -4.82 -0.21
CA GLY A 53 -4.34 -5.40 1.13
C GLY A 53 -5.07 -4.50 2.12
N THR A 54 -5.15 -4.95 3.37
CA THR A 54 -5.76 -4.21 4.47
C THR A 54 -4.72 -3.88 5.54
N ILE A 55 -4.90 -2.76 6.24
CA ILE A 55 -4.09 -2.42 7.42
C ILE A 55 -4.94 -2.66 8.65
N GLY A 56 -4.60 -3.71 9.41
CA GLY A 56 -5.39 -4.13 10.57
C GLY A 56 -5.23 -5.61 10.86
N GLY A 57 -6.24 -6.17 11.53
CA GLY A 57 -6.32 -7.59 11.84
C GLY A 57 -6.14 -7.91 13.31
N VAL A 58 -5.69 -9.11 13.62
CA VAL A 58 -5.59 -9.59 15.01
C VAL A 58 -4.29 -9.14 15.67
N LYS A 59 -4.36 -8.91 16.98
CA LYS A 59 -3.20 -8.61 17.80
C LYS A 59 -2.48 -9.90 18.18
N VAL A 60 -1.18 -9.90 18.10
CA VAL A 60 -0.33 -11.04 18.50
C VAL A 60 0.80 -10.59 19.43
N ASN A 61 1.34 -11.54 20.20
CA ASN A 61 2.57 -11.32 20.96
C ASN A 61 3.82 -11.65 20.11
N ASP A 62 5.01 -11.60 20.70
CA ASP A 62 6.31 -11.91 20.08
C ASP A 62 6.47 -13.37 19.62
N LYS A 63 5.63 -14.28 20.12
CA LYS A 63 5.54 -15.68 19.69
C LYS A 63 4.50 -15.91 18.60
N PHE A 64 3.84 -14.83 18.14
CA PHE A 64 2.73 -14.85 17.19
C PHE A 64 1.49 -15.61 17.67
N GLN A 65 1.31 -15.73 18.99
CA GLN A 65 0.05 -16.18 19.59
C GLN A 65 -0.95 -15.01 19.57
N VAL A 66 -2.20 -15.31 19.22
CA VAL A 66 -3.26 -14.29 19.23
C VAL A 66 -3.60 -13.93 20.67
N VAL A 67 -3.69 -12.63 20.92
CA VAL A 67 -4.04 -12.09 22.23
C VAL A 67 -5.37 -11.35 22.21
N ARG A 68 -6.11 -11.41 23.31
CA ARG A 68 -7.33 -10.63 23.54
C ARG A 68 -7.00 -9.17 23.84
N GLU A 69 -8.00 -8.34 23.97
CA GLU A 69 -7.84 -6.93 24.30
C GLU A 69 -7.17 -6.72 25.66
N ASP A 70 -7.44 -7.59 26.63
CA ASP A 70 -6.81 -7.58 27.96
C ASP A 70 -5.36 -8.10 27.96
N GLY A 71 -4.83 -8.49 26.80
CA GLY A 71 -3.47 -9.03 26.63
C GLY A 71 -3.34 -10.53 26.91
N SER A 72 -4.41 -11.20 27.34
CA SER A 72 -4.37 -12.66 27.58
C SER A 72 -4.22 -13.44 26.26
N VAL A 73 -3.43 -14.51 26.28
CA VAL A 73 -3.21 -15.38 25.11
C VAL A 73 -4.43 -16.27 24.87
N ILE A 74 -4.80 -16.45 23.61
CA ILE A 74 -5.73 -17.49 23.20
C ILE A 74 -4.91 -18.74 22.90
N LYS A 75 -4.93 -19.70 23.82
CA LYS A 75 -4.17 -20.95 23.72
C LYS A 75 -4.47 -21.69 22.40
N GLY A 76 -3.44 -22.17 21.72
CA GLY A 76 -3.55 -22.91 20.47
C GLY A 76 -3.84 -22.04 19.23
N LEU A 77 -4.01 -20.72 19.38
CA LEU A 77 -4.31 -19.85 18.26
C LEU A 77 -3.11 -18.97 17.90
N TYR A 78 -2.61 -19.14 16.69
CA TYR A 78 -1.49 -18.37 16.13
C TYR A 78 -1.95 -17.64 14.88
N ALA A 79 -1.32 -16.49 14.58
CA ALA A 79 -1.58 -15.74 13.38
C ALA A 79 -0.28 -15.15 12.81
N GLY A 80 -0.23 -15.06 11.48
CA GLY A 80 0.92 -14.52 10.75
C GLY A 80 0.50 -13.90 9.42
N GLY A 81 1.42 -13.20 8.75
CA GLY A 81 1.18 -12.57 7.47
C GLY A 81 0.37 -11.29 7.58
N GLU A 82 -0.45 -11.02 6.56
CA GLU A 82 -1.15 -9.76 6.46
C GLU A 82 -2.18 -9.53 7.58
N VAL A 83 -2.74 -10.57 8.13
CA VAL A 83 -3.75 -10.49 9.21
C VAL A 83 -3.20 -9.88 10.52
N ILE A 84 -1.89 -9.73 10.65
CA ILE A 84 -1.23 -9.16 11.84
C ILE A 84 -0.48 -7.87 11.51
N ASN A 85 -0.70 -7.26 10.37
CA ASN A 85 0.18 -6.21 9.84
C ASN A 85 0.04 -4.84 10.53
N ARG A 86 -0.93 -4.63 11.41
CA ARG A 86 -1.18 -3.34 12.08
C ARG A 86 0.05 -2.70 12.73
N PRO A 87 0.95 -3.44 13.42
CA PRO A 87 2.16 -2.86 14.00
C PRO A 87 3.21 -2.44 12.96
N TYR A 88 3.17 -3.00 11.76
CA TYR A 88 4.17 -2.78 10.71
C TYR A 88 3.80 -1.66 9.75
N TYR A 89 2.51 -1.30 9.66
CA TYR A 89 2.03 -0.23 8.80
C TYR A 89 1.29 0.82 9.62
N ASN A 90 1.63 2.07 9.40
CA ASN A 90 0.92 3.19 10.03
C ASN A 90 -0.22 3.67 9.11
N ARG A 91 0.11 4.55 8.16
CA ARG A 91 -0.86 5.13 7.22
C ARG A 91 -0.66 4.65 5.79
N VAL A 92 0.49 4.10 5.51
CA VAL A 92 0.90 3.73 4.16
C VAL A 92 1.40 2.30 4.15
N TYR A 93 0.89 1.52 3.20
CA TYR A 93 1.39 0.19 2.90
C TYR A 93 2.73 0.31 2.15
N THR A 94 3.77 -0.33 2.67
CA THR A 94 5.07 -0.37 2.01
C THR A 94 5.16 -1.60 1.13
N SER A 95 5.24 -1.39 -0.18
CA SER A 95 5.34 -2.47 -1.15
C SER A 95 6.56 -3.36 -0.90
N GLY A 96 6.37 -4.68 -1.03
CA GLY A 96 7.40 -5.70 -0.83
C GLY A 96 7.54 -6.21 0.60
N THR A 97 7.07 -5.49 1.62
CA THR A 97 7.17 -5.93 3.01
C THR A 97 6.19 -7.04 3.38
N GLY A 98 5.06 -7.16 2.66
CA GLY A 98 4.04 -8.18 2.93
C GLY A 98 4.56 -9.61 2.87
N LEU A 99 5.42 -9.94 1.89
CA LEU A 99 6.05 -11.25 1.80
C LEU A 99 7.03 -11.50 2.96
N GLY A 100 7.84 -10.50 3.32
CA GLY A 100 8.75 -10.59 4.46
C GLY A 100 8.01 -10.86 5.78
N ILE A 101 6.91 -10.13 6.02
CA ILE A 101 6.05 -10.35 7.19
C ILE A 101 5.47 -11.76 7.16
N ALA A 102 4.92 -12.20 6.01
CA ALA A 102 4.27 -13.51 5.90
C ALA A 102 5.24 -14.66 6.17
N TYR A 103 6.41 -14.67 5.54
CA TYR A 103 7.40 -15.73 5.74
C TYR A 103 7.97 -15.73 7.15
N THR A 104 8.33 -14.57 7.68
CA THR A 104 8.94 -14.46 9.01
C THR A 104 7.95 -14.86 10.11
N SER A 105 6.76 -14.26 10.10
CA SER A 105 5.74 -14.56 11.11
C SER A 105 5.22 -16.00 11.01
N GLY A 106 5.02 -16.51 9.78
CA GLY A 106 4.60 -17.90 9.58
C GLY A 106 5.62 -18.90 10.12
N ARG A 107 6.91 -18.68 9.89
CA ARG A 107 7.97 -19.53 10.43
C ARG A 107 7.99 -19.50 11.96
N ILE A 108 7.91 -18.34 12.57
CA ILE A 108 7.95 -18.20 14.04
C ILE A 108 6.69 -18.78 14.67
N ALA A 109 5.51 -18.43 14.12
CA ALA A 109 4.23 -18.97 14.59
C ALA A 109 4.19 -20.51 14.53
N GLY A 110 4.57 -21.08 13.38
CA GLY A 110 4.62 -22.53 13.20
C GLY A 110 5.62 -23.23 14.15
N THR A 111 6.79 -22.61 14.36
CA THR A 111 7.78 -23.13 15.31
C THR A 111 7.25 -23.14 16.75
N ASN A 112 6.55 -22.08 17.15
CA ASN A 112 5.98 -22.00 18.50
C ASN A 112 4.77 -22.91 18.68
N ALA A 113 3.90 -22.99 17.67
CA ALA A 113 2.75 -23.89 17.68
C ALA A 113 3.19 -25.37 17.82
N ALA A 114 4.24 -25.79 17.12
CA ALA A 114 4.77 -27.15 17.22
C ALA A 114 5.36 -27.48 18.59
N LYS A 115 5.76 -26.48 19.37
CA LYS A 115 6.30 -26.65 20.74
C LYS A 115 5.23 -26.56 21.83
N GLU A 116 4.06 -26.06 21.51
CA GLU A 116 2.95 -25.95 22.45
C GLU A 116 2.34 -27.34 22.68
N LYS A 117 2.40 -27.82 23.93
CA LYS A 117 1.83 -29.11 24.34
C LYS A 117 0.51 -28.90 25.11
#